data_3aea2e6137a083d2da67e280b57f36ae
#
_entry.id   3aea2e6137a083d2da67e280b57f36ae
#
_cell.length_a   1.000
_cell.length_b   1.000
_cell.length_c   1.000
_cell.angle_alpha   90.00
_cell.angle_beta   90.00
_cell.angle_gamma   90.00
#
_symmetry.space_group_name_H-M   'P 1'
#
loop_
_entity.id
_entity.type
_entity.pdbx_description
1 polymer ?
#
loop_
_entity_poly.entity_id
_entity_poly.type
_entity_poly.pdbx_seq_one_letter_code
_entity_poly.pdbx_strand_id
1 'polypeptide(L)'
;MEEKRVCDVCGREYPQSELMSFRDLILCGECLRTETTVCSCCGERIWADDNEGDGDTPLCSRCYERSYTTCTDCGRTIHQDDAYYIDEVSDEARCYSCFCSQSRERVIHDYYYKPKPIFYGEGKRYFGVELEIDGAGESNANAEKILQIANHSHELMYAKHDGSLTEGIELVTFPLTLDFHLFEMPWAEVLDKAKDMGYLSHQAGTCGLHVHVNRTAFGETEEEQEESQKKYDVEI
;
A
#
# COMPACT_ATOMS: atom_id res chain seq x y z
N MET A 1 -26.50 -14.36 -54.53
CA MET A 1 -26.91 -14.96 -53.26
C MET A 1 -25.66 -14.93 -52.39
N GLU A 2 -25.72 -14.33 -51.28
CA GLU A 2 -24.60 -14.29 -50.32
C GLU A 2 -24.38 -15.66 -49.72
N GLU A 3 -23.17 -16.16 -49.71
CA GLU A 3 -22.84 -17.49 -49.18
C GLU A 3 -23.01 -17.46 -47.67
N LYS A 4 -23.84 -18.38 -47.15
CA LYS A 4 -24.09 -18.52 -45.72
C LYS A 4 -23.22 -19.59 -45.12
N ARG A 5 -22.73 -19.37 -43.91
CA ARG A 5 -21.99 -20.33 -43.10
C ARG A 5 -22.54 -20.40 -41.68
N VAL A 6 -22.28 -21.50 -41.02
CA VAL A 6 -22.71 -21.77 -39.65
C VAL A 6 -21.68 -21.22 -38.65
N CYS A 7 -22.14 -20.58 -37.60
CA CYS A 7 -21.31 -20.21 -36.45
C CYS A 7 -20.97 -21.48 -35.66
N ASP A 8 -19.68 -21.73 -35.43
CA ASP A 8 -19.20 -22.95 -34.75
C ASP A 8 -19.63 -23.04 -33.28
N VAL A 9 -20.03 -21.95 -32.67
CA VAL A 9 -20.46 -21.90 -31.26
C VAL A 9 -21.98 -22.05 -31.12
N CYS A 10 -22.78 -21.16 -31.76
CA CYS A 10 -24.25 -21.23 -31.58
C CYS A 10 -24.98 -22.07 -32.61
N GLY A 11 -24.30 -22.56 -33.66
CA GLY A 11 -24.90 -23.41 -34.72
C GLY A 11 -25.88 -22.70 -35.65
N ARG A 12 -26.01 -21.36 -35.58
CA ARG A 12 -26.88 -20.57 -36.44
C ARG A 12 -26.19 -20.18 -37.73
N GLU A 13 -26.96 -20.05 -38.82
CA GLU A 13 -26.50 -19.61 -40.14
C GLU A 13 -26.44 -18.08 -40.23
N TYR A 14 -25.32 -17.55 -40.73
CA TYR A 14 -25.11 -16.13 -40.97
C TYR A 14 -24.52 -15.88 -42.36
N PRO A 15 -24.69 -14.70 -42.96
CA PRO A 15 -23.89 -14.28 -44.11
C PRO A 15 -22.39 -14.36 -43.78
N GLN A 16 -21.59 -14.78 -44.72
CA GLN A 16 -20.12 -14.90 -44.49
C GLN A 16 -19.49 -13.60 -44.06
N SER A 17 -20.04 -12.45 -44.46
CA SER A 17 -19.59 -11.10 -44.11
C SER A 17 -19.82 -10.77 -42.61
N GLU A 18 -20.70 -11.48 -41.93
CA GLU A 18 -21.02 -11.29 -40.48
C GLU A 18 -20.27 -12.25 -39.57
N LEU A 19 -19.45 -13.12 -40.14
CA LEU A 19 -18.69 -14.11 -39.43
C LEU A 19 -17.22 -13.71 -39.30
N MET A 20 -16.61 -13.96 -38.16
CA MET A 20 -15.23 -13.63 -37.83
C MET A 20 -14.45 -14.89 -37.45
N SER A 21 -13.19 -14.95 -37.89
CA SER A 21 -12.30 -16.02 -37.48
C SER A 21 -11.73 -15.76 -36.10
N PHE A 22 -11.80 -16.76 -35.24
CA PHE A 22 -11.17 -16.76 -33.93
C PHE A 22 -10.48 -18.11 -33.69
N ARG A 23 -9.16 -18.12 -33.62
CA ARG A 23 -8.35 -19.35 -33.71
C ARG A 23 -8.73 -20.16 -34.96
N ASP A 24 -9.09 -21.41 -34.78
CA ASP A 24 -9.49 -22.31 -35.88
C ASP A 24 -11.00 -22.35 -36.12
N LEU A 25 -11.77 -21.47 -35.46
CA LEU A 25 -13.24 -21.43 -35.50
C LEU A 25 -13.76 -20.17 -36.18
N ILE A 26 -15.01 -20.26 -36.65
CA ILE A 26 -15.75 -19.16 -37.27
C ILE A 26 -16.92 -18.81 -36.38
N LEU A 27 -16.94 -17.59 -35.85
CA LEU A 27 -17.93 -17.12 -34.90
C LEU A 27 -18.78 -15.96 -35.45
N CYS A 28 -20.06 -15.93 -35.08
CA CYS A 28 -20.88 -14.73 -35.30
C CYS A 28 -20.46 -13.63 -34.29
N GLY A 29 -20.80 -12.38 -34.60
CA GLY A 29 -20.43 -11.24 -33.75
C GLY A 29 -20.98 -11.32 -32.33
N GLU A 30 -22.13 -11.97 -32.11
CA GLU A 30 -22.70 -12.21 -30.79
C GLU A 30 -21.82 -13.19 -29.99
N CYS A 31 -21.54 -14.37 -30.55
CA CYS A 31 -20.69 -15.36 -29.86
C CYS A 31 -19.26 -14.85 -29.64
N LEU A 32 -18.70 -14.11 -30.58
CA LEU A 32 -17.39 -13.51 -30.38
C LEU A 32 -17.38 -12.54 -29.19
N ARG A 33 -18.48 -11.82 -28.93
CA ARG A 33 -18.59 -10.89 -27.83
C ARG A 33 -18.90 -11.55 -26.50
N THR A 34 -19.75 -12.61 -26.51
CA THR A 34 -20.22 -13.28 -25.26
C THR A 34 -19.27 -14.36 -24.77
N GLU A 35 -18.68 -15.12 -25.70
CA GLU A 35 -17.84 -16.29 -25.37
C GLU A 35 -16.34 -15.98 -25.35
N THR A 36 -15.94 -14.75 -25.71
CA THR A 36 -14.53 -14.36 -25.72
C THR A 36 -14.30 -13.03 -25.04
N THR A 37 -13.08 -12.84 -24.49
CA THR A 37 -12.63 -11.57 -23.93
C THR A 37 -11.24 -11.21 -24.47
N VAL A 38 -10.74 -10.02 -24.15
CA VAL A 38 -9.42 -9.55 -24.55
C VAL A 38 -8.52 -9.43 -23.33
N CYS A 39 -7.37 -10.09 -23.36
CA CYS A 39 -6.37 -9.95 -22.29
C CYS A 39 -5.94 -8.50 -22.13
N SER A 40 -6.13 -7.92 -20.95
CA SER A 40 -5.80 -6.52 -20.63
C SER A 40 -4.30 -6.24 -20.69
N CYS A 41 -3.46 -7.27 -20.59
CA CYS A 41 -2.01 -7.12 -20.62
C CYS A 41 -1.42 -7.18 -22.04
N CYS A 42 -1.75 -8.22 -22.82
CA CYS A 42 -1.13 -8.42 -24.15
C CYS A 42 -2.04 -8.12 -25.34
N GLY A 43 -3.34 -7.87 -25.10
CA GLY A 43 -4.30 -7.61 -26.16
C GLY A 43 -4.77 -8.86 -26.92
N GLU A 44 -4.29 -10.06 -26.56
CA GLU A 44 -4.72 -11.32 -27.19
C GLU A 44 -6.18 -11.61 -26.81
N ARG A 45 -6.98 -12.02 -27.83
CA ARG A 45 -8.34 -12.50 -27.58
C ARG A 45 -8.30 -13.95 -27.11
N ILE A 46 -9.01 -14.23 -26.03
CA ILE A 46 -9.09 -15.55 -25.39
C ILE A 46 -10.57 -15.97 -25.22
N TRP A 47 -10.83 -17.21 -24.99
CA TRP A 47 -12.15 -17.63 -24.51
C TRP A 47 -12.43 -17.01 -23.15
N ALA A 48 -13.70 -16.71 -22.87
CA ALA A 48 -14.08 -16.16 -21.56
C ALA A 48 -13.77 -17.15 -20.42
N ASP A 49 -13.90 -18.47 -20.71
CA ASP A 49 -13.58 -19.54 -19.77
C ASP A 49 -12.06 -19.72 -19.55
N ASP A 50 -11.20 -19.22 -20.46
CA ASP A 50 -9.74 -19.21 -20.32
C ASP A 50 -9.25 -17.96 -19.58
N ASN A 51 -10.15 -17.14 -19.01
CA ASN A 51 -9.78 -15.93 -18.26
C ASN A 51 -9.30 -16.28 -16.86
N GLU A 52 -8.02 -16.04 -16.57
CA GLU A 52 -7.40 -16.21 -15.26
C GLU A 52 -7.47 -14.93 -14.39
N GLY A 53 -7.86 -13.80 -14.98
CA GLY A 53 -8.08 -12.55 -14.25
C GLY A 53 -9.51 -12.44 -13.70
N ASP A 54 -9.84 -11.25 -13.18
CA ASP A 54 -11.21 -10.93 -12.77
C ASP A 54 -12.02 -10.28 -13.91
N GLY A 55 -13.27 -9.87 -13.62
CA GLY A 55 -14.16 -9.24 -14.60
C GLY A 55 -13.67 -7.87 -15.08
N ASP A 56 -12.92 -7.15 -14.26
CA ASP A 56 -12.38 -5.82 -14.57
C ASP A 56 -11.01 -5.91 -15.27
N THR A 57 -10.27 -6.99 -15.02
CA THR A 57 -8.92 -7.22 -15.57
C THR A 57 -8.83 -8.64 -16.15
N PRO A 58 -9.43 -8.91 -17.32
CA PRO A 58 -9.31 -10.20 -17.99
C PRO A 58 -7.86 -10.47 -18.40
N LEU A 59 -7.35 -11.68 -18.16
CA LEU A 59 -5.95 -12.04 -18.44
C LEU A 59 -5.85 -13.45 -19.03
N CYS A 60 -4.99 -13.64 -20.03
CA CYS A 60 -4.59 -14.98 -20.42
C CYS A 60 -3.66 -15.59 -19.37
N SER A 61 -3.62 -16.92 -19.27
CA SER A 61 -2.81 -17.66 -18.30
C SER A 61 -1.35 -17.22 -18.30
N ARG A 62 -0.75 -17.05 -19.48
CA ARG A 62 0.66 -16.60 -19.62
C ARG A 62 0.91 -15.24 -18.98
N CYS A 63 0.00 -14.25 -19.16
CA CYS A 63 0.16 -12.92 -18.57
C CYS A 63 -0.09 -12.95 -17.08
N TYR A 64 -1.10 -13.71 -16.64
CA TYR A 64 -1.41 -13.87 -15.22
C TYR A 64 -0.23 -14.48 -14.46
N GLU A 65 0.26 -15.65 -14.86
CA GLU A 65 1.39 -16.34 -14.22
C GLU A 65 2.68 -15.49 -14.17
N ARG A 66 2.90 -14.65 -15.20
CA ARG A 66 4.13 -13.87 -15.29
C ARG A 66 4.13 -12.61 -14.45
N SER A 67 3.00 -11.95 -14.27
CA SER A 67 3.00 -10.56 -13.78
C SER A 67 1.83 -10.22 -12.86
N TYR A 68 0.89 -11.15 -12.63
CA TYR A 68 -0.29 -10.85 -11.83
C TYR A 68 -0.49 -11.88 -10.73
N THR A 69 -1.31 -11.49 -9.77
CA THR A 69 -1.76 -12.36 -8.67
C THR A 69 -3.16 -11.92 -8.25
N THR A 70 -3.78 -12.68 -7.37
CA THR A 70 -5.12 -12.38 -6.85
C THR A 70 -5.03 -11.93 -5.40
N CYS A 71 -5.70 -10.83 -5.06
CA CYS A 71 -5.86 -10.40 -3.68
C CYS A 71 -6.62 -11.45 -2.88
N THR A 72 -6.01 -11.99 -1.83
CA THR A 72 -6.57 -13.05 -0.99
C THR A 72 -7.88 -12.65 -0.31
N ASP A 73 -8.04 -11.35 0.03
CA ASP A 73 -9.20 -10.87 0.78
C ASP A 73 -10.40 -10.53 -0.10
N CYS A 74 -10.19 -9.89 -1.26
CA CYS A 74 -11.30 -9.40 -2.10
C CYS A 74 -11.39 -10.04 -3.48
N GLY A 75 -10.48 -10.95 -3.83
CA GLY A 75 -10.48 -11.66 -5.11
C GLY A 75 -10.09 -10.81 -6.32
N ARG A 76 -9.70 -9.55 -6.16
CA ARG A 76 -9.29 -8.68 -7.27
C ARG A 76 -7.95 -9.11 -7.83
N THR A 77 -7.84 -9.10 -9.14
CA THR A 77 -6.58 -9.28 -9.85
C THR A 77 -5.70 -8.02 -9.70
N ILE A 78 -4.44 -8.20 -9.30
CA ILE A 78 -3.47 -7.13 -9.09
C ILE A 78 -2.15 -7.47 -9.78
N HIS A 79 -1.42 -6.46 -10.24
CA HIS A 79 -0.06 -6.66 -10.71
C HIS A 79 0.84 -7.04 -9.54
N GLN A 80 1.82 -7.93 -9.74
CA GLN A 80 2.72 -8.38 -8.66
C GLN A 80 3.50 -7.23 -8.01
N ASP A 81 3.86 -6.19 -8.78
CA ASP A 81 4.54 -5.00 -8.25
C ASP A 81 3.62 -4.14 -7.35
N ASP A 82 2.29 -4.31 -7.45
CA ASP A 82 1.28 -3.62 -6.64
C ASP A 82 0.73 -4.51 -5.51
N ALA A 83 1.33 -5.70 -5.32
CA ALA A 83 0.93 -6.63 -4.28
C ALA A 83 1.61 -6.29 -2.95
N TYR A 84 0.83 -6.33 -1.88
CA TYR A 84 1.28 -6.12 -0.50
C TYR A 84 1.20 -7.45 0.27
N TYR A 85 2.20 -7.72 1.08
CA TYR A 85 2.29 -8.91 1.92
C TYR A 85 2.34 -8.50 3.39
N ILE A 86 1.74 -9.28 4.27
CA ILE A 86 1.65 -8.92 5.71
C ILE A 86 2.96 -9.25 6.43
N ASP A 87 3.67 -10.26 5.98
CA ASP A 87 4.96 -10.66 6.50
C ASP A 87 5.82 -11.31 5.39
N GLU A 88 7.12 -11.48 5.64
CA GLU A 88 8.06 -12.04 4.67
C GLU A 88 7.87 -13.54 4.40
N VAL A 89 7.04 -14.21 5.19
CA VAL A 89 6.80 -15.67 5.12
C VAL A 89 5.48 -16.00 4.45
N SER A 90 4.58 -15.01 4.36
CA SER A 90 3.25 -15.17 3.78
C SER A 90 3.28 -14.98 2.27
N ASP A 91 2.82 -15.99 1.53
CA ASP A 91 2.57 -15.90 0.10
C ASP A 91 1.20 -15.23 -0.23
N GLU A 92 0.50 -14.71 0.79
CA GLU A 92 -0.82 -14.12 0.64
C GLU A 92 -0.76 -12.68 0.13
N ALA A 93 -0.90 -12.52 -1.17
CA ALA A 93 -0.93 -11.21 -1.82
C ALA A 93 -2.22 -10.44 -1.49
N ARG A 94 -2.11 -9.15 -1.22
CA ARG A 94 -3.24 -8.24 -0.97
C ARG A 94 -3.14 -6.99 -1.82
N CYS A 95 -4.29 -6.48 -2.27
CA CYS A 95 -4.33 -5.14 -2.85
C CYS A 95 -4.15 -4.09 -1.74
N TYR A 96 -3.70 -2.89 -2.11
CA TYR A 96 -3.46 -1.81 -1.15
C TYR A 96 -4.66 -1.51 -0.23
N SER A 97 -5.88 -1.53 -0.77
CA SER A 97 -7.10 -1.27 0.02
C SER A 97 -7.33 -2.32 1.11
N CYS A 98 -7.18 -3.61 0.79
CA CYS A 98 -7.35 -4.70 1.76
C CYS A 98 -6.20 -4.71 2.78
N PHE A 99 -4.98 -4.52 2.32
CA PHE A 99 -3.81 -4.37 3.18
C PHE A 99 -3.99 -3.24 4.21
N CYS A 100 -4.40 -2.03 3.78
CA CYS A 100 -4.67 -0.92 4.67
C CYS A 100 -5.86 -1.18 5.61
N SER A 101 -6.88 -1.92 5.18
CA SER A 101 -8.04 -2.22 6.03
C SER A 101 -7.66 -3.16 7.18
N GLN A 102 -6.88 -4.20 6.91
CA GLN A 102 -6.37 -5.09 7.94
C GLN A 102 -5.35 -4.40 8.86
N SER A 103 -4.51 -3.54 8.30
CA SER A 103 -3.52 -2.79 9.07
C SER A 103 -4.15 -1.82 10.06
N ARG A 104 -5.36 -1.33 9.81
CA ARG A 104 -6.08 -0.42 10.74
C ARG A 104 -6.53 -1.10 12.04
N GLU A 105 -6.70 -2.42 12.06
CA GLU A 105 -7.11 -3.18 13.25
C GLU A 105 -5.91 -3.61 14.11
N ARG A 106 -4.68 -3.42 13.62
CA ARG A 106 -3.46 -3.77 14.37
C ARG A 106 -2.97 -2.58 15.18
N VAL A 107 -2.49 -2.86 16.39
CA VAL A 107 -1.85 -1.84 17.24
C VAL A 107 -0.46 -1.49 16.68
N ILE A 108 0.33 -2.52 16.34
CA ILE A 108 1.60 -2.35 15.63
C ILE A 108 1.33 -2.66 14.15
N HIS A 109 1.45 -1.64 13.33
CA HIS A 109 1.24 -1.73 11.90
C HIS A 109 2.48 -2.33 11.20
N ASP A 110 2.28 -2.75 9.96
CA ASP A 110 3.33 -3.25 9.10
C ASP A 110 4.33 -2.15 8.71
N TYR A 111 5.53 -2.53 8.29
CA TYR A 111 6.59 -1.63 7.81
C TYR A 111 6.12 -0.63 6.75
N TYR A 112 5.28 -1.07 5.80
CA TYR A 112 4.77 -0.22 4.72
C TYR A 112 3.55 0.62 5.08
N TYR A 113 3.05 0.53 6.30
CA TYR A 113 1.90 1.31 6.72
C TYR A 113 2.17 2.81 6.65
N LYS A 114 1.36 3.51 5.86
CA LYS A 114 1.39 4.98 5.71
C LYS A 114 -0.05 5.50 5.75
N PRO A 115 -0.56 5.89 6.93
CA PRO A 115 -1.89 6.44 7.04
C PRO A 115 -1.99 7.78 6.29
N LYS A 116 -3.22 8.17 5.95
CA LYS A 116 -3.45 9.51 5.42
C LYS A 116 -2.99 10.54 6.46
N PRO A 117 -2.09 11.47 6.13
CA PRO A 117 -1.56 12.40 7.11
C PRO A 117 -2.65 13.33 7.65
N ILE A 118 -2.66 13.49 8.99
CA ILE A 118 -3.46 14.46 9.71
C ILE A 118 -2.48 15.50 10.25
N PHE A 119 -2.73 16.78 9.96
CA PHE A 119 -1.87 17.87 10.37
C PHE A 119 -2.43 18.54 11.61
N TYR A 120 -1.61 18.69 12.67
CA TYR A 120 -2.01 19.31 13.93
C TYR A 120 -1.20 20.57 14.22
N GLY A 121 -1.86 21.59 14.71
CA GLY A 121 -1.33 22.92 14.96
C GLY A 121 -1.50 23.85 13.75
N GLU A 122 -1.30 25.16 14.00
CA GLU A 122 -1.43 26.20 12.99
C GLU A 122 -0.05 26.64 12.49
N GLY A 123 0.17 26.60 11.17
CA GLY A 123 1.43 27.02 10.60
C GLY A 123 1.70 26.44 9.21
N LYS A 124 2.89 26.77 8.68
CA LYS A 124 3.34 26.25 7.37
C LYS A 124 4.39 25.15 7.51
N ARG A 125 4.96 24.99 8.71
CA ARG A 125 6.04 24.03 8.98
C ARG A 125 5.55 22.96 9.94
N TYR A 126 5.60 21.71 9.47
CA TYR A 126 5.21 20.54 10.23
C TYR A 126 6.38 19.57 10.32
N PHE A 127 6.47 18.89 11.45
CA PHE A 127 7.47 17.88 11.72
C PHE A 127 6.79 16.54 11.99
N GLY A 128 7.29 15.48 11.38
CA GLY A 128 6.99 14.10 11.72
C GLY A 128 8.18 13.53 12.49
N VAL A 129 7.93 12.80 13.56
CA VAL A 129 8.99 12.15 14.34
C VAL A 129 8.78 10.64 14.22
N GLU A 130 9.86 9.92 13.88
CA GLU A 130 9.97 8.47 13.97
C GLU A 130 10.96 8.17 15.10
N LEU A 131 10.48 7.54 16.16
CA LEU A 131 11.25 7.16 17.33
C LEU A 131 11.33 5.64 17.41
N GLU A 132 12.51 5.10 17.26
CA GLU A 132 12.78 3.69 17.43
C GLU A 132 13.09 3.38 18.91
N ILE A 133 12.45 2.34 19.43
CA ILE A 133 12.66 1.82 20.78
C ILE A 133 12.79 0.29 20.73
N ASP A 134 13.76 -0.28 21.43
CA ASP A 134 14.14 -1.70 21.34
C ASP A 134 14.36 -2.33 22.73
N GLY A 135 14.37 -3.66 22.81
CA GLY A 135 14.75 -4.44 23.99
C GLY A 135 13.61 -4.92 24.86
N ALA A 136 12.35 -4.59 24.55
CA ALA A 136 11.18 -5.06 25.31
C ALA A 136 10.16 -5.81 24.45
N GLY A 137 10.54 -6.20 23.25
CA GLY A 137 9.75 -6.98 22.31
C GLY A 137 8.81 -6.14 21.42
N GLU A 138 8.46 -6.69 20.26
CA GLU A 138 7.38 -6.18 19.42
C GLU A 138 6.03 -6.57 20.04
N SER A 139 5.60 -5.84 21.05
CA SER A 139 4.44 -6.16 21.88
C SER A 139 3.26 -5.24 21.62
N ASN A 140 2.16 -5.75 21.03
CA ASN A 140 0.93 -5.01 20.86
C ASN A 140 0.40 -4.43 22.17
N ALA A 141 0.50 -5.18 23.29
CA ALA A 141 0.04 -4.71 24.61
C ALA A 141 0.88 -3.55 25.15
N ASN A 142 2.17 -3.50 24.83
CA ASN A 142 3.03 -2.37 25.20
C ASN A 142 2.77 -1.17 24.32
N ALA A 143 2.69 -1.39 22.99
CA ALA A 143 2.37 -0.35 22.02
C ALA A 143 1.02 0.32 22.36
N GLU A 144 -0.02 -0.47 22.64
CA GLU A 144 -1.34 0.05 23.03
C GLU A 144 -1.27 1.00 24.22
N LYS A 145 -0.53 0.65 25.28
CA LYS A 145 -0.40 1.48 26.47
C LYS A 145 0.38 2.78 26.21
N ILE A 146 1.38 2.74 25.34
CA ILE A 146 2.13 3.93 24.90
C ILE A 146 1.23 4.83 24.07
N LEU A 147 0.52 4.25 23.10
CA LEU A 147 -0.38 4.98 22.21
C LEU A 147 -1.59 5.56 22.95
N GLN A 148 -2.10 4.92 24.01
CA GLN A 148 -3.16 5.48 24.85
C GLN A 148 -2.72 6.80 25.53
N ILE A 149 -1.44 6.94 25.88
CA ILE A 149 -0.89 8.17 26.41
C ILE A 149 -0.74 9.22 25.30
N ALA A 150 -0.07 8.85 24.21
CA ALA A 150 0.17 9.74 23.08
C ALA A 150 -1.14 10.28 22.48
N ASN A 151 -2.14 9.43 22.35
CA ASN A 151 -3.40 9.67 21.62
C ASN A 151 -4.58 10.02 22.55
N HIS A 152 -4.33 10.51 23.76
CA HIS A 152 -5.39 10.74 24.78
C HIS A 152 -6.48 11.71 24.31
N SER A 153 -6.18 12.66 23.43
CA SER A 153 -7.12 13.66 22.91
C SER A 153 -7.30 13.61 21.39
N HIS A 154 -6.28 13.19 20.68
CA HIS A 154 -6.22 13.13 19.22
C HIS A 154 -5.36 11.93 18.80
N GLU A 155 -5.53 11.46 17.58
CA GLU A 155 -4.66 10.44 17.00
C GLU A 155 -3.33 11.08 16.55
N LEU A 156 -2.38 11.22 17.49
CA LEU A 156 -1.12 11.93 17.26
C LEU A 156 0.04 11.02 16.83
N MET A 157 -0.07 9.72 17.14
CA MET A 157 1.01 8.74 16.98
C MET A 157 0.45 7.37 16.63
N TYR A 158 1.21 6.61 15.86
CA TYR A 158 0.97 5.18 15.60
C TYR A 158 2.27 4.39 15.77
N ALA A 159 2.16 3.07 15.91
CA ALA A 159 3.30 2.16 16.03
C ALA A 159 3.44 1.31 14.76
N LYS A 160 4.68 1.03 14.37
CA LYS A 160 5.03 0.20 13.22
C LYS A 160 6.08 -0.84 13.58
N HIS A 161 6.10 -1.92 12.80
CA HIS A 161 7.22 -2.83 12.69
C HIS A 161 8.40 -2.14 11.99
N ASP A 162 9.61 -2.32 12.50
CA ASP A 162 10.85 -1.96 11.81
C ASP A 162 11.85 -3.13 11.87
N GLY A 163 12.26 -3.61 10.68
CA GLY A 163 13.16 -4.76 10.56
C GLY A 163 14.61 -4.48 10.99
N SER A 164 14.99 -3.23 11.28
CA SER A 164 16.29 -2.87 11.83
C SER A 164 16.39 -3.12 13.33
N LEU A 165 15.25 -3.22 14.02
CA LEU A 165 15.16 -3.46 15.45
C LEU A 165 15.23 -4.96 15.75
N THR A 166 15.83 -5.31 16.90
CA THR A 166 15.97 -6.70 17.32
C THR A 166 14.70 -7.20 18.02
N GLU A 167 14.21 -6.46 19.00
CA GLU A 167 13.01 -6.74 19.79
C GLU A 167 12.31 -5.41 20.13
N GLY A 168 11.91 -4.64 19.12
CA GLY A 168 11.44 -3.28 19.28
C GLY A 168 10.27 -2.89 18.40
N ILE A 169 9.91 -1.62 18.48
CA ILE A 169 8.87 -0.98 17.68
C ILE A 169 9.30 0.43 17.27
N GLU A 170 8.79 0.89 16.14
CA GLU A 170 8.90 2.26 15.69
C GLU A 170 7.63 3.04 16.05
N LEU A 171 7.78 4.16 16.74
CA LEU A 171 6.69 5.09 17.10
C LEU A 171 6.74 6.29 16.16
N VAL A 172 5.69 6.50 15.39
CA VAL A 172 5.62 7.52 14.34
C VAL A 172 4.54 8.54 14.66
N THR A 173 4.88 9.83 14.68
CA THR A 173 3.87 10.89 14.84
C THR A 173 3.25 11.28 13.52
N PHE A 174 1.98 11.71 13.55
CA PHE A 174 1.44 12.54 12.50
C PHE A 174 2.21 13.86 12.38
N PRO A 175 2.09 14.61 11.25
CA PRO A 175 2.74 15.90 11.11
C PRO A 175 2.19 16.93 12.11
N LEU A 176 3.04 17.37 13.03
CA LEU A 176 2.71 18.35 14.09
C LEU A 176 3.55 19.62 13.90
N THR A 177 3.02 20.79 14.24
CA THR A 177 3.84 21.99 14.34
C THR A 177 4.82 21.89 15.51
N LEU A 178 5.88 22.69 15.52
CA LEU A 178 6.84 22.72 16.63
C LEU A 178 6.15 23.02 17.97
N ASP A 179 5.27 23.99 17.98
CA ASP A 179 4.51 24.35 19.20
C ASP A 179 3.66 23.19 19.69
N PHE A 180 3.05 22.44 18.77
CA PHE A 180 2.25 21.25 19.13
C PHE A 180 3.14 20.16 19.74
N HIS A 181 4.34 19.92 19.18
CA HIS A 181 5.32 19.00 19.77
C HIS A 181 5.77 19.40 21.17
N LEU A 182 5.91 20.73 21.43
CA LEU A 182 6.45 21.25 22.68
C LEU A 182 5.40 21.35 23.79
N PHE A 183 4.13 21.59 23.46
CA PHE A 183 3.11 21.97 24.44
C PHE A 183 1.93 20.99 24.52
N GLU A 184 1.62 20.26 23.44
CA GLU A 184 0.44 19.39 23.38
C GLU A 184 0.81 17.91 23.32
N MET A 185 1.94 17.56 22.71
CA MET A 185 2.39 16.16 22.63
C MET A 185 2.99 15.73 23.97
N PRO A 186 2.46 14.69 24.65
CA PRO A 186 2.91 14.26 25.97
C PRO A 186 4.19 13.41 25.89
N TRP A 187 5.27 13.97 25.32
CA TRP A 187 6.52 13.23 25.08
C TRP A 187 7.11 12.65 26.36
N ALA A 188 7.09 13.40 27.47
CA ALA A 188 7.67 12.95 28.73
C ALA A 188 6.98 11.68 29.23
N GLU A 189 5.65 11.67 29.23
CA GLU A 189 4.84 10.54 29.67
C GLU A 189 4.97 9.33 28.74
N VAL A 190 5.06 9.56 27.41
CA VAL A 190 5.29 8.53 26.39
C VAL A 190 6.64 7.86 26.61
N LEU A 191 7.71 8.66 26.78
CA LEU A 191 9.07 8.15 26.96
C LEU A 191 9.25 7.45 28.32
N ASP A 192 8.67 8.01 29.41
CA ASP A 192 8.69 7.37 30.73
C ASP A 192 7.96 6.02 30.67
N LYS A 193 6.81 5.97 29.98
CA LYS A 193 6.07 4.73 29.82
C LYS A 193 6.83 3.66 29.07
N ALA A 194 7.47 4.03 27.95
CA ALA A 194 8.31 3.11 27.18
C ALA A 194 9.48 2.58 28.02
N LYS A 195 10.16 3.45 28.76
CA LYS A 195 11.25 3.11 29.66
C LYS A 195 10.80 2.20 30.80
N ASP A 196 9.64 2.45 31.43
CA ASP A 196 9.08 1.61 32.51
C ASP A 196 8.76 0.20 32.01
N MET A 197 8.52 0.01 30.72
CA MET A 197 8.30 -1.27 30.09
C MET A 197 9.59 -1.99 29.67
N GLY A 198 10.75 -1.33 29.84
CA GLY A 198 12.07 -1.90 29.55
C GLY A 198 12.59 -1.54 28.15
N TYR A 199 11.91 -0.70 27.39
CA TYR A 199 12.45 -0.22 26.13
C TYR A 199 13.65 0.71 26.36
N LEU A 200 14.62 0.57 25.48
CA LEU A 200 15.79 1.42 25.34
C LEU A 200 15.70 2.17 24.01
N SER A 201 16.39 3.28 23.87
CA SER A 201 16.59 3.98 22.60
C SER A 201 18.08 3.89 22.22
N HIS A 202 18.81 5.02 22.14
CA HIS A 202 20.22 5.06 21.74
C HIS A 202 21.13 4.07 22.49
N GLN A 203 20.74 3.62 23.69
CA GLN A 203 21.49 2.62 24.48
C GLN A 203 21.35 1.20 23.92
N ALA A 204 20.34 0.89 23.11
CA ALA A 204 20.17 -0.39 22.45
C ALA A 204 21.22 -0.58 21.32
N GLY A 205 21.70 0.53 20.74
CA GLY A 205 22.63 0.48 19.62
C GLY A 205 21.98 0.18 18.26
N THR A 206 20.68 -0.06 18.25
CA THR A 206 19.85 -0.38 17.08
C THR A 206 18.86 0.75 16.73
N CYS A 207 18.66 1.68 17.65
CA CYS A 207 17.61 2.69 17.58
C CYS A 207 18.10 4.03 17.06
N GLY A 208 17.28 4.68 16.25
CA GLY A 208 17.44 6.04 15.75
C GLY A 208 16.28 6.96 16.16
N LEU A 209 16.47 8.22 15.88
CA LEU A 209 15.45 9.25 15.92
C LEU A 209 15.49 9.99 14.58
N HIS A 210 14.40 9.90 13.82
CA HIS A 210 14.25 10.58 12.55
C HIS A 210 13.26 11.74 12.69
N VAL A 211 13.61 12.89 12.12
CA VAL A 211 12.74 14.06 12.11
C VAL A 211 12.53 14.49 10.67
N HIS A 212 11.29 14.38 10.22
CA HIS A 212 10.85 14.77 8.89
C HIS A 212 10.27 16.19 8.92
N VAL A 213 10.48 16.93 7.84
CA VAL A 213 9.87 18.25 7.64
C VAL A 213 9.11 18.25 6.33
N ASN A 214 7.93 18.87 6.30
CA ASN A 214 7.17 18.97 5.08
C ASN A 214 7.92 19.78 4.01
N ARG A 215 7.98 19.29 2.78
CA ARG A 215 8.70 19.93 1.66
C ARG A 215 8.25 21.35 1.38
N THR A 216 6.95 21.64 1.54
CA THR A 216 6.37 22.99 1.37
C THR A 216 6.89 24.02 2.39
N ALA A 217 7.56 23.58 3.46
CA ALA A 217 8.27 24.50 4.37
C ALA A 217 9.49 25.15 3.74
N PHE A 218 10.01 24.58 2.64
CA PHE A 218 11.19 25.04 1.92
C PHE A 218 10.87 25.82 0.65
N GLY A 219 9.61 25.92 0.25
CA GLY A 219 9.14 26.64 -0.93
C GLY A 219 7.81 26.10 -1.43
N GLU A 220 7.08 26.91 -2.18
CA GLU A 220 5.79 26.51 -2.78
C GLU A 220 5.99 25.79 -4.13
N THR A 221 7.15 26.01 -4.77
CA THR A 221 7.54 25.35 -6.03
C THR A 221 8.73 24.40 -5.82
N GLU A 222 8.91 23.45 -6.74
CA GLU A 222 10.04 22.53 -6.70
C GLU A 222 11.38 23.28 -6.80
N GLU A 223 11.44 24.35 -7.61
CA GLU A 223 12.65 25.18 -7.76
C GLU A 223 13.03 25.87 -6.44
N GLU A 224 12.04 26.45 -5.73
CA GLU A 224 12.26 27.07 -4.41
C GLU A 224 12.68 26.05 -3.36
N GLN A 225 12.10 24.85 -3.39
CA GLN A 225 12.45 23.74 -2.50
C GLN A 225 13.91 23.30 -2.72
N GLU A 226 14.32 23.12 -3.98
CA GLU A 226 15.70 22.76 -4.33
C GLU A 226 16.70 23.85 -3.95
N GLU A 227 16.39 25.15 -4.20
CA GLU A 227 17.24 26.25 -3.78
C GLU A 227 17.40 26.33 -2.26
N SER A 228 16.31 26.11 -1.53
CA SER A 228 16.34 26.08 -0.07
C SER A 228 17.18 24.90 0.45
N GLN A 229 17.01 23.72 -0.13
CA GLN A 229 17.76 22.52 0.24
C GLN A 229 19.27 22.71 0.03
N LYS A 230 19.69 23.30 -1.11
CA LYS A 230 21.09 23.63 -1.40
C LYS A 230 21.72 24.62 -0.39
N LYS A 231 20.92 25.48 0.25
CA LYS A 231 21.41 26.40 1.29
C LYS A 231 21.68 25.74 2.64
N TYR A 232 21.06 24.57 2.88
CA TYR A 232 21.16 23.83 4.13
C TYR A 232 22.00 22.55 4.01
N ASP A 233 22.44 22.17 2.81
CA ASP A 233 23.50 21.19 2.59
C ASP A 233 24.84 21.80 3.04
N VAL A 234 24.96 21.96 4.35
CA VAL A 234 26.24 22.26 4.97
C VAL A 234 26.96 20.93 5.11
N GLU A 235 28.11 20.80 4.45
CA GLU A 235 29.08 19.76 4.73
C GLU A 235 29.33 19.68 6.24
N ILE A 236 28.97 18.57 6.88
CA ILE A 236 29.40 18.24 8.24
C ILE A 236 30.55 17.24 8.14
#